data_b08b8c386438a0a489328021f69a47c0
#
_entry.id   b08b8c386438a0a489328021f69a47c0
#
_cell.length_a   1.000
_cell.length_b   1.000
_cell.length_c   1.000
_cell.angle_alpha   90.00
_cell.angle_beta   90.00
_cell.angle_gamma   90.00
#
_symmetry.space_group_name_H-M   'P 1'
#
loop_
_entity.id
_entity.type
_entity.pdbx_description
1 polymer ?
#
loop_
_entity_poly.entity_id
_entity_poly.type
_entity_poly.pdbx_seq_one_letter_code
_entity_poly.pdbx_strand_id
1 'polypeptide(L)'
;MKRPKIFITRKCSEQQLQPLYEIADVDMWPEEEIPCPRELLLEKAGDADGLLTMLSDSIDQELLTTANKLKVVANLAVGFDNIDVQAANENGVVVCNTPDILTDTTADLTFGLILSTARRLMEAANVVKNDQWKSWGPLLLAGHDVHHKTLGIVGMGNIGQAVAKRATGFEMNILYHNRSKNEEAEQRLGATYCTFYELLEKSDFVVCLTPLTTETKELFNKDAFNKMKKSAIFINVSRGAVVNEEDLYDALVSGEIAGAGLDVFLHEPIPSSHPLVSLQNVVALPHIGSASYETRYGMMNLCASNIAAVLNGKDPYTPVRL
;
A
#
# COMPACT_ATOMS: atom_id res chain seq x y z
N MET A 1 -4.67 -27.19 30.32
CA MET A 1 -4.31 -25.76 30.15
C MET A 1 -5.49 -25.05 29.52
N LYS A 2 -5.74 -23.79 29.86
CA LYS A 2 -6.79 -22.98 29.22
C LYS A 2 -6.36 -22.73 27.76
N ARG A 3 -7.27 -22.85 26.80
CA ARG A 3 -6.97 -22.56 25.40
C ARG A 3 -6.58 -21.09 25.24
N PRO A 4 -5.58 -20.73 24.43
CA PRO A 4 -5.29 -19.34 24.07
C PRO A 4 -6.52 -18.67 23.46
N LYS A 5 -6.59 -17.36 23.59
CA LYS A 5 -7.65 -16.54 22.97
C LYS A 5 -7.07 -15.69 21.87
N ILE A 6 -7.72 -15.67 20.72
CA ILE A 6 -7.32 -14.86 19.57
C ILE A 6 -8.49 -13.95 19.19
N PHE A 7 -8.21 -12.67 18.98
CA PHE A 7 -9.17 -11.76 18.41
C PHE A 7 -8.73 -11.31 17.02
N ILE A 8 -9.67 -11.33 16.05
CA ILE A 8 -9.47 -10.94 14.67
C ILE A 8 -10.33 -9.69 14.42
N THR A 9 -9.70 -8.60 14.05
CA THR A 9 -10.32 -7.27 14.02
C THR A 9 -11.21 -7.02 12.80
N ARG A 10 -11.31 -7.99 11.90
CA ARG A 10 -12.11 -7.91 10.68
C ARG A 10 -12.60 -9.28 10.27
N LYS A 11 -13.74 -9.35 9.60
CA LYS A 11 -14.19 -10.59 8.99
C LYS A 11 -13.19 -11.10 7.96
N CYS A 12 -12.70 -12.30 8.17
CA CYS A 12 -11.75 -13.00 7.30
C CYS A 12 -12.30 -14.38 6.91
N SER A 13 -11.68 -15.01 5.93
CA SER A 13 -12.04 -16.37 5.50
C SER A 13 -11.65 -17.39 6.58
N GLU A 14 -12.64 -18.10 7.13
CA GLU A 14 -12.42 -19.16 8.15
C GLU A 14 -11.53 -20.29 7.62
N GLN A 15 -11.61 -20.59 6.33
CA GLN A 15 -10.79 -21.63 5.70
C GLN A 15 -9.29 -21.35 5.87
N GLN A 16 -8.86 -20.11 5.63
CA GLN A 16 -7.46 -19.70 5.76
C GLN A 16 -7.01 -19.58 7.23
N LEU A 17 -7.97 -19.44 8.14
CA LEU A 17 -7.73 -19.32 9.57
C LEU A 17 -7.89 -20.64 10.33
N GLN A 18 -8.20 -21.74 9.66
CA GLN A 18 -8.41 -23.05 10.25
C GLN A 18 -7.31 -23.45 11.27
N PRO A 19 -6.01 -23.21 11.03
CA PRO A 19 -4.97 -23.53 12.01
C PRO A 19 -5.14 -22.81 13.37
N LEU A 20 -5.78 -21.65 13.40
CA LEU A 20 -6.04 -20.93 14.65
C LEU A 20 -7.19 -21.56 15.43
N TYR A 21 -8.25 -21.99 14.76
CA TYR A 21 -9.39 -22.66 15.38
C TYR A 21 -9.02 -24.00 16.03
N GLU A 22 -7.96 -24.64 15.55
CA GLU A 22 -7.47 -25.91 16.13
C GLU A 22 -6.77 -25.70 17.48
N ILE A 23 -6.11 -24.57 17.69
CA ILE A 23 -5.25 -24.31 18.86
C ILE A 23 -5.82 -23.33 19.87
N ALA A 24 -6.80 -22.51 19.48
CA ALA A 24 -7.29 -21.37 20.26
C ALA A 24 -8.80 -21.20 20.21
N ASP A 25 -9.31 -20.43 21.16
CA ASP A 25 -10.66 -19.86 21.08
C ASP A 25 -10.55 -18.58 20.26
N VAL A 26 -11.15 -18.59 19.06
CA VAL A 26 -11.09 -17.49 18.11
C VAL A 26 -12.38 -16.70 18.16
N ASP A 27 -12.25 -15.40 18.41
CA ASP A 27 -13.32 -14.41 18.27
C ASP A 27 -12.99 -13.48 17.11
N MET A 28 -13.97 -13.17 16.26
CA MET A 28 -13.75 -12.39 15.03
C MET A 28 -14.82 -11.33 14.90
N TRP A 29 -14.39 -10.09 14.62
CA TRP A 29 -15.30 -9.02 14.25
C TRP A 29 -16.09 -9.39 12.99
N PRO A 30 -17.44 -9.33 13.00
CA PRO A 30 -18.27 -9.93 11.95
C PRO A 30 -18.34 -9.12 10.66
N GLU A 31 -17.86 -7.87 10.65
CA GLU A 31 -17.96 -6.98 9.50
C GLU A 31 -16.67 -6.99 8.66
N GLU A 32 -16.82 -6.97 7.35
CA GLU A 32 -15.70 -6.93 6.41
C GLU A 32 -15.28 -5.48 6.11
N GLU A 33 -16.25 -4.58 5.88
CA GLU A 33 -15.99 -3.20 5.46
C GLU A 33 -15.95 -2.21 6.61
N ILE A 34 -16.55 -2.55 7.76
CA ILE A 34 -16.62 -1.68 8.93
C ILE A 34 -15.52 -2.05 9.93
N PRO A 35 -14.61 -1.10 10.27
CA PRO A 35 -13.58 -1.35 11.27
C PRO A 35 -14.15 -1.74 12.63
N CYS A 36 -13.45 -2.63 13.35
CA CYS A 36 -13.74 -2.88 14.75
C CYS A 36 -13.61 -1.56 15.53
N PRO A 37 -14.64 -1.18 16.32
CA PRO A 37 -14.56 0.03 17.13
C PRO A 37 -13.40 -0.01 18.12
N ARG A 38 -12.74 1.14 18.32
CA ARG A 38 -11.54 1.26 19.18
C ARG A 38 -11.79 0.69 20.59
N GLU A 39 -12.93 1.03 21.22
CA GLU A 39 -13.27 0.58 22.56
C GLU A 39 -13.38 -0.95 22.64
N LEU A 40 -14.00 -1.56 21.63
CA LEU A 40 -14.09 -3.02 21.55
C LEU A 40 -12.72 -3.66 21.30
N LEU A 41 -11.89 -3.05 20.45
CA LEU A 41 -10.52 -3.53 20.22
C LEU A 41 -9.70 -3.54 21.53
N LEU A 42 -9.78 -2.48 22.32
CA LEU A 42 -9.11 -2.42 23.63
C LEU A 42 -9.63 -3.47 24.60
N GLU A 43 -10.96 -3.64 24.71
CA GLU A 43 -11.60 -4.67 25.53
C GLU A 43 -11.11 -6.08 25.14
N LYS A 44 -11.18 -6.42 23.85
CA LYS A 44 -10.78 -7.74 23.34
C LYS A 44 -9.29 -8.00 23.49
N ALA A 45 -8.45 -7.00 23.20
CA ALA A 45 -7.01 -7.11 23.37
C ALA A 45 -6.60 -7.42 24.81
N GLY A 46 -7.29 -6.85 25.80
CA GLY A 46 -7.03 -7.10 27.25
C GLY A 46 -7.17 -8.56 27.68
N ASP A 47 -7.90 -9.39 26.95
CA ASP A 47 -8.09 -10.82 27.27
C ASP A 47 -7.50 -11.77 26.21
N ALA A 48 -6.96 -11.24 25.11
CA ALA A 48 -6.40 -12.01 24.01
C ALA A 48 -4.92 -12.38 24.25
N ASP A 49 -4.53 -13.57 23.80
CA ASP A 49 -3.13 -14.01 23.67
C ASP A 49 -2.54 -13.65 22.31
N GLY A 50 -3.37 -13.47 21.29
CA GLY A 50 -2.96 -13.08 19.93
C GLY A 50 -4.00 -12.18 19.24
N LEU A 51 -3.53 -11.27 18.40
CA LEU A 51 -4.35 -10.42 17.54
C LEU A 51 -3.99 -10.65 16.06
N LEU A 52 -5.01 -10.74 15.21
CA LEU A 52 -4.88 -10.56 13.77
C LEU A 52 -5.51 -9.19 13.43
N THR A 53 -4.69 -8.27 12.94
CA THR A 53 -5.07 -6.87 12.76
C THR A 53 -4.95 -6.42 11.31
N MET A 54 -5.65 -5.32 11.00
CA MET A 54 -5.61 -4.67 9.69
C MET A 54 -4.78 -3.39 9.77
N LEU A 55 -4.39 -2.85 8.63
CA LEU A 55 -3.66 -1.58 8.55
C LEU A 55 -4.43 -0.37 9.11
N SER A 56 -5.76 -0.48 9.23
CA SER A 56 -6.64 0.54 9.81
C SER A 56 -6.74 0.50 11.34
N ASP A 57 -6.18 -0.54 11.98
CA ASP A 57 -6.25 -0.70 13.43
C ASP A 57 -5.02 -0.07 14.09
N SER A 58 -5.21 0.84 15.04
CA SER A 58 -4.11 1.44 15.80
C SER A 58 -3.68 0.52 16.94
N ILE A 59 -2.46 -0.01 16.85
CA ILE A 59 -1.83 -0.85 17.88
C ILE A 59 -0.76 0.00 18.59
N ASP A 60 -1.25 0.91 19.40
CA ASP A 60 -0.46 1.91 20.09
C ASP A 60 -0.06 1.49 21.51
N GLN A 61 0.68 2.35 22.18
CA GLN A 61 1.15 2.13 23.55
C GLN A 61 -0.01 1.88 24.54
N GLU A 62 -1.16 2.55 24.37
CA GLU A 62 -2.34 2.35 25.24
C GLU A 62 -2.82 0.90 25.19
N LEU A 63 -3.02 0.36 23.97
CA LEU A 63 -3.46 -1.02 23.76
C LEU A 63 -2.42 -2.00 24.31
N LEU A 64 -1.15 -1.80 23.98
CA LEU A 64 -0.08 -2.72 24.34
C LEU A 64 0.18 -2.78 25.86
N THR A 65 0.02 -1.68 26.56
CA THR A 65 0.18 -1.64 28.03
C THR A 65 -1.03 -2.26 28.75
N THR A 66 -2.21 -2.25 28.17
CA THR A 66 -3.42 -2.85 28.77
C THR A 66 -3.55 -4.33 28.45
N ALA A 67 -2.97 -4.80 27.36
CA ALA A 67 -3.06 -6.17 26.88
C ALA A 67 -2.03 -7.13 27.53
N ASN A 68 -2.09 -7.29 28.84
CA ASN A 68 -1.09 -8.02 29.64
C ASN A 68 -0.89 -9.51 29.29
N LYS A 69 -1.78 -10.12 28.49
CA LYS A 69 -1.69 -11.51 28.05
C LYS A 69 -1.20 -11.64 26.61
N LEU A 70 -1.17 -10.52 25.89
CA LEU A 70 -0.86 -10.50 24.46
C LEU A 70 0.58 -10.93 24.22
N LYS A 71 0.77 -11.85 23.28
CA LYS A 71 2.07 -12.40 22.89
C LYS A 71 2.43 -12.08 21.46
N VAL A 72 1.42 -11.89 20.61
CA VAL A 72 1.63 -11.70 19.18
C VAL A 72 0.56 -10.84 18.56
N VAL A 73 0.99 -9.94 17.68
CA VAL A 73 0.16 -9.19 16.74
C VAL A 73 0.60 -9.55 15.32
N ALA A 74 -0.29 -10.13 14.52
CA ALA A 74 -0.03 -10.38 13.10
C ALA A 74 -0.85 -9.38 12.26
N ASN A 75 -0.16 -8.44 11.62
CA ASN A 75 -0.77 -7.42 10.77
C ASN A 75 -0.98 -7.94 9.35
N LEU A 76 -2.20 -7.87 8.84
CA LEU A 76 -2.54 -8.29 7.47
C LEU A 76 -2.10 -7.23 6.45
N ALA A 77 -0.83 -6.85 6.47
CA ALA A 77 -0.19 -5.85 5.63
C ALA A 77 1.33 -6.05 5.60
N VAL A 78 2.02 -5.43 4.65
CA VAL A 78 3.49 -5.29 4.67
C VAL A 78 3.91 -4.12 5.55
N GLY A 79 3.27 -2.97 5.38
CA GLY A 79 3.48 -1.82 6.24
C GLY A 79 2.96 -2.07 7.65
N PHE A 80 3.64 -1.47 8.63
CA PHE A 80 3.32 -1.60 10.04
C PHE A 80 3.36 -0.27 10.78
N ASP A 81 3.20 0.81 10.03
CA ASP A 81 3.14 2.19 10.54
C ASP A 81 1.95 2.45 11.48
N ASN A 82 0.96 1.55 11.47
CA ASN A 82 -0.16 1.51 12.42
C ASN A 82 0.17 0.82 13.76
N ILE A 83 1.39 0.30 13.94
CA ILE A 83 1.81 -0.45 15.13
C ILE A 83 3.01 0.25 15.78
N ASP A 84 2.92 0.53 17.08
CA ASP A 84 4.07 0.93 17.89
C ASP A 84 4.95 -0.30 18.20
N VAL A 85 5.88 -0.58 17.29
CA VAL A 85 6.77 -1.76 17.40
C VAL A 85 7.70 -1.66 18.60
N GLN A 86 8.12 -0.45 18.98
CA GLN A 86 8.95 -0.26 20.15
C GLN A 86 8.17 -0.61 21.42
N ALA A 87 6.98 -0.05 21.59
CA ALA A 87 6.12 -0.39 22.72
C ALA A 87 5.75 -1.88 22.75
N ALA A 88 5.52 -2.51 21.58
CA ALA A 88 5.27 -3.95 21.51
C ALA A 88 6.46 -4.76 22.05
N ASN A 89 7.68 -4.45 21.63
CA ASN A 89 8.89 -5.10 22.13
C ASN A 89 9.09 -4.91 23.64
N GLU A 90 8.85 -3.70 24.16
CA GLU A 90 8.94 -3.40 25.60
C GLU A 90 7.93 -4.20 26.44
N ASN A 91 6.77 -4.54 25.85
CA ASN A 91 5.74 -5.38 26.49
C ASN A 91 5.88 -6.89 26.16
N GLY A 92 6.95 -7.30 25.46
CA GLY A 92 7.19 -8.68 25.10
C GLY A 92 6.23 -9.24 24.04
N VAL A 93 5.60 -8.37 23.25
CA VAL A 93 4.67 -8.71 22.17
C VAL A 93 5.44 -8.82 20.85
N VAL A 94 5.33 -9.97 20.19
CA VAL A 94 5.91 -10.19 18.86
C VAL A 94 5.02 -9.57 17.81
N VAL A 95 5.56 -8.72 16.96
CA VAL A 95 4.85 -8.15 15.80
C VAL A 95 5.26 -8.90 14.54
N CYS A 96 4.28 -9.32 13.75
CA CYS A 96 4.47 -9.98 12.46
C CYS A 96 3.69 -9.23 11.36
N ASN A 97 4.21 -9.27 10.13
CA ASN A 97 3.59 -8.70 8.96
C ASN A 97 3.55 -9.72 7.80
N THR A 98 3.12 -9.29 6.59
CA THR A 98 3.00 -10.19 5.44
C THR A 98 3.87 -9.76 4.25
N PRO A 99 5.21 -9.76 4.39
CA PRO A 99 6.13 -9.41 3.31
C PRO A 99 6.08 -10.45 2.19
N ASP A 100 6.56 -10.05 1.01
CA ASP A 100 6.77 -10.84 -0.20
C ASP A 100 5.48 -11.32 -0.91
N ILE A 101 4.48 -11.81 -0.18
CA ILE A 101 3.25 -12.38 -0.75
C ILE A 101 2.53 -11.42 -1.70
N LEU A 102 2.47 -10.13 -1.33
CA LEU A 102 1.73 -9.13 -2.11
C LEU A 102 2.60 -8.37 -3.13
N THR A 103 3.88 -8.70 -3.23
CA THR A 103 4.85 -7.96 -4.07
C THR A 103 4.40 -7.86 -5.52
N ASP A 104 4.09 -8.99 -6.15
CA ASP A 104 3.69 -9.02 -7.55
C ASP A 104 2.30 -8.40 -7.76
N THR A 105 1.34 -8.66 -6.89
CA THR A 105 -0.03 -8.11 -6.99
C THR A 105 -0.02 -6.59 -6.89
N THR A 106 0.74 -6.02 -5.95
CA THR A 106 0.88 -4.56 -5.83
C THR A 106 1.60 -3.97 -7.05
N ALA A 107 2.59 -4.68 -7.60
CA ALA A 107 3.26 -4.24 -8.81
C ALA A 107 2.34 -4.28 -10.04
N ASP A 108 1.45 -5.29 -10.15
CA ASP A 108 0.43 -5.37 -11.19
C ASP A 108 -0.54 -4.20 -11.10
N LEU A 109 -1.06 -3.90 -9.90
CA LEU A 109 -1.92 -2.75 -9.69
C LEU A 109 -1.22 -1.43 -10.02
N THR A 110 0.03 -1.27 -9.62
CA THR A 110 0.84 -0.09 -9.94
C THR A 110 0.88 0.15 -11.45
N PHE A 111 1.14 -0.90 -12.23
CA PHE A 111 1.12 -0.82 -13.69
C PHE A 111 -0.29 -0.58 -14.23
N GLY A 112 -1.31 -1.18 -13.63
CA GLY A 112 -2.72 -0.90 -13.93
C GLY A 112 -3.06 0.59 -13.74
N LEU A 113 -2.59 1.22 -12.65
CA LEU A 113 -2.75 2.66 -12.40
C LEU A 113 -2.00 3.52 -13.42
N ILE A 114 -0.74 3.18 -13.77
CA ILE A 114 0.01 3.86 -14.82
C ILE A 114 -0.80 3.87 -16.13
N LEU A 115 -1.25 2.69 -16.56
CA LEU A 115 -2.03 2.55 -17.80
C LEU A 115 -3.39 3.26 -17.71
N SER A 116 -4.09 3.13 -16.60
CA SER A 116 -5.42 3.74 -16.41
C SER A 116 -5.36 5.26 -16.43
N THR A 117 -4.35 5.85 -15.78
CA THR A 117 -4.15 7.29 -15.75
C THR A 117 -3.65 7.81 -17.09
N ALA A 118 -2.58 7.21 -17.64
CA ALA A 118 -1.99 7.63 -18.91
C ALA A 118 -3.00 7.56 -20.07
N ARG A 119 -3.83 6.53 -20.11
CA ARG A 119 -4.75 6.25 -21.22
C ARG A 119 -6.20 6.67 -20.92
N ARG A 120 -6.45 7.38 -19.80
CA ARG A 120 -7.77 7.89 -19.39
C ARG A 120 -8.85 6.80 -19.36
N LEU A 121 -8.49 5.58 -18.89
CA LEU A 121 -9.37 4.42 -19.03
C LEU A 121 -10.66 4.56 -18.22
N MET A 122 -10.60 5.14 -17.00
CA MET A 122 -11.78 5.34 -16.17
C MET A 122 -12.77 6.32 -16.79
N GLU A 123 -12.27 7.41 -17.32
CA GLU A 123 -13.09 8.41 -18.04
C GLU A 123 -13.71 7.80 -19.31
N ALA A 124 -12.91 7.11 -20.10
CA ALA A 124 -13.39 6.45 -21.33
C ALA A 124 -14.48 5.41 -21.04
N ALA A 125 -14.29 4.61 -19.98
CA ALA A 125 -15.31 3.65 -19.56
C ALA A 125 -16.61 4.33 -19.14
N ASN A 126 -16.54 5.47 -18.44
CA ASN A 126 -17.70 6.24 -18.01
C ASN A 126 -18.44 6.86 -19.20
N VAL A 127 -17.73 7.33 -20.23
CA VAL A 127 -18.34 7.87 -21.46
C VAL A 127 -19.22 6.79 -22.14
N VAL A 128 -18.75 5.54 -22.20
CA VAL A 128 -19.52 4.43 -22.75
C VAL A 128 -20.71 4.06 -21.85
N LYS A 129 -20.48 3.90 -20.53
CA LYS A 129 -21.52 3.51 -19.57
C LYS A 129 -22.68 4.51 -19.46
N ASN A 130 -22.40 5.79 -19.75
CA ASN A 130 -23.38 6.88 -19.65
C ASN A 130 -23.96 7.29 -21.03
N ASP A 131 -23.80 6.46 -22.08
CA ASP A 131 -24.28 6.75 -23.45
C ASP A 131 -23.79 8.08 -24.04
N GLN A 132 -22.60 8.53 -23.61
CA GLN A 132 -22.00 9.79 -24.06
C GLN A 132 -21.12 9.64 -25.31
N TRP A 133 -20.81 8.40 -25.71
CA TRP A 133 -20.01 8.15 -26.91
C TRP A 133 -20.86 8.28 -28.16
N LYS A 134 -20.59 9.32 -28.93
CA LYS A 134 -21.35 9.61 -30.16
C LYS A 134 -20.69 9.05 -31.41
N SER A 135 -19.38 9.19 -31.54
CA SER A 135 -18.60 8.76 -32.70
C SER A 135 -17.11 8.72 -32.36
N TRP A 136 -16.33 8.06 -33.19
CA TRP A 136 -14.88 8.11 -33.14
C TRP A 136 -14.40 9.52 -33.56
N GLY A 137 -13.38 10.03 -32.87
CA GLY A 137 -12.69 11.29 -33.18
C GLY A 137 -11.16 11.14 -32.98
N PRO A 138 -10.34 11.81 -33.81
CA PRO A 138 -8.88 11.61 -33.82
C PRO A 138 -8.20 11.95 -32.49
N LEU A 139 -8.76 12.85 -31.70
CA LEU A 139 -8.23 13.27 -30.40
C LEU A 139 -9.19 13.00 -29.22
N LEU A 140 -10.28 12.27 -29.49
CA LEU A 140 -11.24 11.93 -28.44
C LEU A 140 -10.57 11.04 -27.39
N LEU A 141 -10.51 11.52 -26.13
CA LEU A 141 -9.92 10.83 -25.00
C LEU A 141 -8.45 10.42 -25.23
N ALA A 142 -7.74 11.14 -26.12
CA ALA A 142 -6.32 10.92 -26.32
C ALA A 142 -5.56 11.12 -24.99
N GLY A 143 -4.71 10.16 -24.67
CA GLY A 143 -3.83 10.18 -23.50
C GLY A 143 -2.36 10.15 -23.90
N HIS A 144 -1.52 9.64 -23.01
CA HIS A 144 -0.06 9.54 -23.20
C HIS A 144 0.37 8.11 -23.47
N ASP A 145 1.43 7.95 -24.28
CA ASP A 145 2.10 6.68 -24.46
C ASP A 145 2.84 6.27 -23.18
N VAL A 146 2.90 4.96 -22.94
CA VAL A 146 3.64 4.39 -21.81
C VAL A 146 4.94 3.75 -22.27
N HIS A 147 4.91 3.06 -23.41
CA HIS A 147 6.10 2.44 -24.00
C HIS A 147 7.19 3.45 -24.38
N HIS A 148 8.45 3.04 -24.23
CA HIS A 148 9.65 3.86 -24.52
C HIS A 148 9.78 5.14 -23.68
N LYS A 149 8.96 5.30 -22.64
CA LYS A 149 9.02 6.44 -21.72
C LYS A 149 9.97 6.15 -20.56
N THR A 150 10.25 7.17 -19.77
CA THR A 150 11.08 7.05 -18.57
C THR A 150 10.19 6.87 -17.33
N LEU A 151 10.42 5.76 -16.62
CA LEU A 151 9.79 5.45 -15.34
C LEU A 151 10.77 5.76 -14.21
N GLY A 152 10.40 6.68 -13.32
CA GLY A 152 11.11 6.98 -12.09
C GLY A 152 10.47 6.26 -10.91
N ILE A 153 11.22 5.43 -10.21
CA ILE A 153 10.76 4.67 -9.04
C ILE A 153 11.41 5.23 -7.78
N VAL A 154 10.61 5.82 -6.90
CA VAL A 154 11.04 6.24 -5.56
C VAL A 154 10.71 5.11 -4.60
N GLY A 155 11.75 4.33 -4.23
CA GLY A 155 11.61 3.10 -3.45
C GLY A 155 11.83 1.82 -4.27
N MET A 156 13.09 1.45 -4.55
CA MET A 156 13.50 0.23 -5.27
C MET A 156 13.64 -0.97 -4.29
N GLY A 157 12.62 -1.19 -3.46
CA GLY A 157 12.46 -2.41 -2.65
C GLY A 157 11.88 -3.56 -3.48
N ASN A 158 11.32 -4.60 -2.83
CA ASN A 158 10.77 -5.77 -3.54
C ASN A 158 9.67 -5.37 -4.55
N ILE A 159 8.72 -4.52 -4.13
CA ILE A 159 7.65 -4.04 -5.03
C ILE A 159 8.23 -3.17 -6.15
N GLY A 160 9.18 -2.26 -5.84
CA GLY A 160 9.84 -1.41 -6.85
C GLY A 160 10.56 -2.22 -7.91
N GLN A 161 11.28 -3.27 -7.52
CA GLN A 161 11.92 -4.19 -8.46
C GLN A 161 10.90 -4.96 -9.31
N ALA A 162 9.78 -5.37 -8.72
CA ALA A 162 8.71 -6.04 -9.45
C ALA A 162 8.01 -5.11 -10.46
N VAL A 163 7.84 -3.81 -10.11
CA VAL A 163 7.36 -2.77 -11.04
C VAL A 163 8.38 -2.54 -12.16
N ALA A 164 9.67 -2.39 -11.82
CA ALA A 164 10.75 -2.22 -12.79
C ALA A 164 10.81 -3.39 -13.79
N LYS A 165 10.63 -4.63 -13.32
CA LYS A 165 10.56 -5.82 -14.17
C LYS A 165 9.42 -5.72 -15.20
N ARG A 166 8.25 -5.19 -14.82
CA ARG A 166 7.12 -5.00 -15.74
C ARG A 166 7.42 -3.90 -16.76
N ALA A 167 8.12 -2.85 -16.34
CA ALA A 167 8.53 -1.74 -17.21
C ALA A 167 9.42 -2.19 -18.38
N THR A 168 10.23 -3.24 -18.19
CA THR A 168 11.06 -3.79 -19.29
C THR A 168 10.21 -4.30 -20.46
N GLY A 169 9.03 -4.85 -20.19
CA GLY A 169 8.08 -5.28 -21.23
C GLY A 169 7.47 -4.15 -22.05
N PHE A 170 7.55 -2.92 -21.54
CA PHE A 170 7.15 -1.68 -22.24
C PHE A 170 8.36 -0.92 -22.81
N GLU A 171 9.55 -1.50 -22.76
CA GLU A 171 10.80 -0.88 -23.23
C GLU A 171 11.06 0.49 -22.60
N MET A 172 10.70 0.64 -21.31
CA MET A 172 10.86 1.89 -20.58
C MET A 172 12.31 2.06 -20.08
N ASN A 173 12.78 3.31 -20.04
CA ASN A 173 14.00 3.66 -19.30
C ASN A 173 13.65 3.70 -17.80
N ILE A 174 14.40 2.98 -16.96
CA ILE A 174 14.11 2.85 -15.54
C ILE A 174 15.13 3.68 -14.76
N LEU A 175 14.65 4.72 -14.07
CA LEU A 175 15.39 5.49 -13.07
C LEU A 175 14.87 5.10 -11.68
N TYR A 176 15.74 5.13 -10.67
CA TYR A 176 15.29 4.93 -9.32
C TYR A 176 16.05 5.78 -8.31
N HIS A 177 15.38 6.05 -7.20
CA HIS A 177 15.94 6.70 -6.01
C HIS A 177 15.66 5.87 -4.76
N ASN A 178 16.72 5.65 -3.98
CA ASN A 178 16.72 5.01 -2.66
C ASN A 178 17.71 5.74 -1.75
N ARG A 179 17.67 5.46 -0.45
CA ARG A 179 18.71 5.86 0.50
C ARG A 179 20.10 5.30 0.12
N SER A 180 20.14 4.10 -0.41
CA SER A 180 21.34 3.43 -0.90
C SER A 180 21.09 2.82 -2.28
N LYS A 181 22.14 2.65 -3.08
CA LYS A 181 22.05 1.96 -4.37
C LYS A 181 21.63 0.51 -4.20
N ASN A 182 20.90 0.01 -5.18
CA ASN A 182 20.53 -1.40 -5.32
C ASN A 182 21.21 -1.96 -6.57
N GLU A 183 22.46 -2.42 -6.41
CA GLU A 183 23.28 -2.93 -7.51
C GLU A 183 22.67 -4.15 -8.20
N GLU A 184 21.93 -4.98 -7.47
CA GLU A 184 21.22 -6.12 -8.05
C GLU A 184 20.13 -5.65 -9.02
N ALA A 185 19.36 -4.64 -8.65
CA ALA A 185 18.34 -4.06 -9.53
C ALA A 185 18.97 -3.40 -10.77
N GLU A 186 20.12 -2.71 -10.62
CA GLU A 186 20.87 -2.13 -11.75
C GLU A 186 21.29 -3.21 -12.76
N GLN A 187 21.88 -4.30 -12.26
CA GLN A 187 22.39 -5.39 -13.11
C GLN A 187 21.26 -6.19 -13.78
N ARG A 188 20.21 -6.50 -13.02
CA ARG A 188 19.15 -7.40 -13.47
C ARG A 188 18.09 -6.71 -14.33
N LEU A 189 17.80 -5.45 -14.07
CA LEU A 189 16.67 -4.72 -14.64
C LEU A 189 17.10 -3.54 -15.52
N GLY A 190 18.40 -3.26 -15.61
CA GLY A 190 18.91 -2.10 -16.33
C GLY A 190 18.50 -0.77 -15.69
N ALA A 191 18.13 -0.78 -14.41
CA ALA A 191 17.75 0.42 -13.69
C ALA A 191 18.98 1.31 -13.41
N THR A 192 18.78 2.62 -13.40
CA THR A 192 19.85 3.60 -13.12
C THR A 192 19.52 4.38 -11.87
N TYR A 193 20.45 4.38 -10.90
CA TYR A 193 20.33 5.21 -9.70
C TYR A 193 20.51 6.69 -10.03
N CYS A 194 19.68 7.55 -9.44
CA CYS A 194 19.86 8.99 -9.50
C CYS A 194 19.36 9.66 -8.19
N THR A 195 19.64 10.95 -8.06
CA THR A 195 19.10 11.73 -6.95
C THR A 195 17.59 11.90 -7.10
N PHE A 196 16.89 12.21 -6.00
CA PHE A 196 15.44 12.39 -6.01
C PHE A 196 14.99 13.42 -7.05
N TYR A 197 15.60 14.61 -7.06
CA TYR A 197 15.22 15.66 -8.01
C TYR A 197 15.58 15.34 -9.46
N GLU A 198 16.72 14.69 -9.71
CA GLU A 198 17.06 14.23 -11.07
C GLU A 198 16.06 13.21 -11.59
N LEU A 199 15.54 12.31 -10.71
CA LEU A 199 14.49 11.38 -11.07
C LEU A 199 13.23 12.15 -11.50
N LEU A 200 12.79 13.13 -10.70
CA LEU A 200 11.59 13.92 -10.99
C LEU A 200 11.70 14.66 -12.33
N GLU A 201 12.84 15.31 -12.58
CA GLU A 201 13.09 16.10 -13.80
C GLU A 201 13.11 15.25 -15.08
N LYS A 202 13.58 13.99 -14.98
CA LYS A 202 13.79 13.12 -16.15
C LYS A 202 12.63 12.17 -16.45
N SER A 203 11.77 11.89 -15.46
CA SER A 203 10.72 10.87 -15.59
C SER A 203 9.45 11.38 -16.26
N ASP A 204 8.84 10.51 -17.06
CA ASP A 204 7.50 10.71 -17.63
C ASP A 204 6.42 10.12 -16.69
N PHE A 205 6.79 9.09 -15.93
CA PHE A 205 6.00 8.49 -14.87
C PHE A 205 6.83 8.45 -13.60
N VAL A 206 6.28 8.92 -12.49
CA VAL A 206 6.92 8.87 -11.17
C VAL A 206 6.07 8.00 -10.25
N VAL A 207 6.65 6.91 -9.76
CA VAL A 207 5.97 5.94 -8.88
C VAL A 207 6.57 6.03 -7.47
N CYS A 208 5.71 6.29 -6.49
CA CYS A 208 6.04 6.28 -5.07
C CYS A 208 5.77 4.89 -4.48
N LEU A 209 6.82 4.23 -3.99
CA LEU A 209 6.81 2.91 -3.33
C LEU A 209 7.65 2.91 -2.05
N THR A 210 7.97 4.09 -1.52
CA THR A 210 8.74 4.23 -0.29
C THR A 210 7.83 4.05 0.94
N PRO A 211 8.31 3.43 2.03
CA PRO A 211 7.54 3.35 3.27
C PRO A 211 7.35 4.74 3.88
N LEU A 212 6.34 4.90 4.73
CA LEU A 212 6.17 6.10 5.55
C LEU A 212 7.16 6.08 6.71
N THR A 213 8.01 7.09 6.77
CA THR A 213 8.94 7.37 7.86
C THR A 213 8.96 8.86 8.13
N THR A 214 9.68 9.30 9.16
CA THR A 214 9.88 10.74 9.44
C THR A 214 10.49 11.47 8.24
N GLU A 215 11.41 10.81 7.50
CA GLU A 215 12.12 11.40 6.35
C GLU A 215 11.29 11.38 5.07
N THR A 216 10.30 10.49 4.96
CA THR A 216 9.48 10.35 3.75
C THR A 216 8.11 10.98 3.88
N LYS A 217 7.72 11.42 5.08
CA LYS A 217 6.49 12.18 5.28
C LYS A 217 6.52 13.46 4.44
N GLU A 218 5.47 13.65 3.62
CA GLU A 218 5.35 14.77 2.67
C GLU A 218 6.59 14.95 1.77
N LEU A 219 7.25 13.84 1.42
CA LEU A 219 8.38 13.85 0.48
C LEU A 219 7.97 14.45 -0.88
N PHE A 220 6.74 14.13 -1.31
CA PHE A 220 6.12 14.73 -2.50
C PHE A 220 5.29 15.93 -2.08
N ASN A 221 5.92 17.08 -2.12
CA ASN A 221 5.36 18.39 -1.81
C ASN A 221 5.45 19.31 -3.05
N LYS A 222 5.11 20.57 -2.89
CA LYS A 222 5.11 21.58 -3.96
C LYS A 222 6.44 21.64 -4.73
N ASP A 223 7.57 21.59 -4.01
CA ASP A 223 8.89 21.67 -4.65
C ASP A 223 9.15 20.40 -5.49
N ALA A 224 8.71 19.24 -5.02
CA ALA A 224 8.83 17.99 -5.77
C ALA A 224 7.96 18.03 -7.04
N PHE A 225 6.71 18.45 -6.96
CA PHE A 225 5.82 18.55 -8.14
C PHE A 225 6.32 19.57 -9.14
N ASN A 226 6.82 20.72 -8.70
CA ASN A 226 7.42 21.75 -9.58
C ASN A 226 8.68 21.26 -10.34
N LYS A 227 9.33 20.18 -9.88
CA LYS A 227 10.46 19.55 -10.55
C LYS A 227 10.07 18.51 -11.60
N MET A 228 8.83 18.05 -11.57
CA MET A 228 8.34 17.09 -12.54
C MET A 228 8.10 17.75 -13.90
N LYS A 229 8.06 16.93 -14.96
CA LYS A 229 7.65 17.40 -16.29
C LYS A 229 6.14 17.73 -16.27
N LYS A 230 5.72 18.75 -17.00
CA LYS A 230 4.29 19.10 -17.16
C LYS A 230 3.45 17.96 -17.75
N SER A 231 4.09 17.09 -18.53
CA SER A 231 3.46 15.88 -19.07
C SER A 231 3.55 14.67 -18.13
N ALA A 232 4.21 14.79 -16.99
CA ALA A 232 4.43 13.65 -16.10
C ALA A 232 3.15 13.23 -15.38
N ILE A 233 3.10 11.94 -15.08
CA ILE A 233 2.03 11.32 -14.30
C ILE A 233 2.63 10.80 -13.01
N PHE A 234 2.00 11.16 -11.88
CA PHE A 234 2.38 10.71 -10.55
C PHE A 234 1.54 9.51 -10.11
N ILE A 235 2.17 8.49 -9.54
CA ILE A 235 1.50 7.28 -9.04
C ILE A 235 1.90 7.03 -7.59
N ASN A 236 0.93 6.88 -6.69
CA ASN A 236 1.18 6.53 -5.29
C ASN A 236 0.42 5.24 -4.91
N VAL A 237 1.17 4.19 -4.61
CA VAL A 237 0.68 2.91 -4.06
C VAL A 237 1.43 2.53 -2.79
N SER A 238 1.94 3.53 -2.05
CA SER A 238 2.66 3.33 -0.79
C SER A 238 1.82 3.75 0.42
N ARG A 239 1.90 5.01 0.81
CA ARG A 239 1.11 5.64 1.88
C ARG A 239 0.69 7.05 1.48
N GLY A 240 -0.52 7.46 1.87
CA GLY A 240 -1.01 8.82 1.60
C GLY A 240 -0.12 9.90 2.20
N ALA A 241 0.30 9.74 3.45
CA ALA A 241 1.11 10.72 4.17
C ALA A 241 2.53 10.96 3.61
N VAL A 242 2.97 10.20 2.60
CA VAL A 242 4.21 10.49 1.84
C VAL A 242 4.01 11.67 0.88
N VAL A 243 2.77 12.05 0.64
CA VAL A 243 2.36 13.13 -0.27
C VAL A 243 1.68 14.24 0.53
N ASN A 244 2.00 15.48 0.23
CA ASN A 244 1.17 16.61 0.61
C ASN A 244 0.02 16.73 -0.39
N GLU A 245 -1.21 16.38 0.02
CA GLU A 245 -2.37 16.29 -0.86
C GLU A 245 -2.85 17.65 -1.39
N GLU A 246 -2.63 18.74 -0.63
CA GLU A 246 -2.94 20.11 -1.07
C GLU A 246 -2.00 20.53 -2.20
N ASP A 247 -0.71 20.29 -2.05
CA ASP A 247 0.31 20.58 -3.06
C ASP A 247 0.09 19.73 -4.34
N LEU A 248 -0.33 18.47 -4.18
CA LEU A 248 -0.69 17.61 -5.32
C LEU A 248 -1.92 18.17 -6.05
N TYR A 249 -2.95 18.58 -5.33
CA TYR A 249 -4.14 19.19 -5.90
C TYR A 249 -3.79 20.45 -6.71
N ASP A 250 -3.00 21.34 -6.12
CA ASP A 250 -2.55 22.56 -6.78
C ASP A 250 -1.74 22.28 -8.06
N ALA A 251 -0.84 21.29 -8.01
CA ALA A 251 -0.03 20.89 -9.16
C ALA A 251 -0.89 20.32 -10.31
N LEU A 252 -1.95 19.57 -9.98
CA LEU A 252 -2.88 19.00 -10.95
C LEU A 252 -3.76 20.07 -11.60
N VAL A 253 -4.27 21.01 -10.78
CA VAL A 253 -5.18 22.09 -11.25
C VAL A 253 -4.40 23.12 -12.07
N SER A 254 -3.18 23.46 -11.67
CA SER A 254 -2.32 24.41 -12.41
C SER A 254 -1.67 23.80 -13.66
N GLY A 255 -1.74 22.46 -13.82
CA GLY A 255 -1.10 21.77 -14.94
C GLY A 255 0.42 21.69 -14.82
N GLU A 256 0.96 21.72 -13.62
CA GLU A 256 2.38 21.42 -13.37
C GLU A 256 2.68 19.93 -13.59
N ILE A 257 1.68 19.06 -13.38
CA ILE A 257 1.72 17.65 -13.79
C ILE A 257 0.43 17.27 -14.54
N ALA A 258 0.51 16.28 -15.42
CA ALA A 258 -0.61 15.91 -16.28
C ALA A 258 -1.71 15.12 -15.56
N GLY A 259 -1.37 14.33 -14.56
CA GLY A 259 -2.35 13.49 -13.86
C GLY A 259 -1.74 12.72 -12.70
N ALA A 260 -2.61 12.08 -11.91
CA ALA A 260 -2.20 11.21 -10.81
C ALA A 260 -3.05 9.94 -10.73
N GLY A 261 -2.40 8.82 -10.35
CA GLY A 261 -3.04 7.56 -9.98
C GLY A 261 -2.74 7.26 -8.51
N LEU A 262 -3.79 7.17 -7.69
CA LEU A 262 -3.66 7.07 -6.24
C LEU A 262 -4.42 5.84 -5.75
N ASP A 263 -3.73 4.94 -5.08
CA ASP A 263 -4.34 3.81 -4.35
C ASP A 263 -4.44 4.09 -2.85
N VAL A 264 -3.80 5.17 -2.38
CA VAL A 264 -3.69 5.51 -0.96
C VAL A 264 -3.87 7.01 -0.73
N PHE A 265 -4.40 7.37 0.45
CA PHE A 265 -4.73 8.74 0.84
C PHE A 265 -4.30 9.03 2.28
N LEU A 266 -4.17 10.32 2.61
CA LEU A 266 -3.82 10.75 3.97
C LEU A 266 -4.85 10.26 5.00
N HIS A 267 -6.12 10.33 4.63
CA HIS A 267 -7.22 9.80 5.43
C HIS A 267 -8.02 8.80 4.60
N GLU A 268 -8.08 7.58 5.10
CA GLU A 268 -8.82 6.46 4.50
C GLU A 268 -9.94 6.00 5.44
N PRO A 269 -11.19 5.84 4.94
CA PRO A 269 -11.63 6.05 3.56
C PRO A 269 -11.72 7.53 3.18
N ILE A 270 -11.35 7.84 1.91
CA ILE A 270 -11.47 9.18 1.37
C ILE A 270 -12.92 9.46 0.96
N PRO A 271 -13.52 10.62 1.34
CA PRO A 271 -14.89 10.95 0.93
C PRO A 271 -14.96 11.40 -0.54
N SER A 272 -16.08 11.11 -1.20
CA SER A 272 -16.33 11.55 -2.59
C SER A 272 -16.29 13.07 -2.79
N SER A 273 -16.45 13.84 -1.72
CA SER A 273 -16.35 15.31 -1.72
C SER A 273 -14.90 15.83 -1.67
N HIS A 274 -13.92 14.94 -1.51
CA HIS A 274 -12.51 15.37 -1.45
C HIS A 274 -12.06 15.99 -2.78
N PRO A 275 -11.32 17.10 -2.78
CA PRO A 275 -10.94 17.82 -4.01
C PRO A 275 -10.24 16.94 -5.05
N LEU A 276 -9.27 16.11 -4.64
CA LEU A 276 -8.54 15.19 -5.54
C LEU A 276 -9.47 14.23 -6.28
N VAL A 277 -10.50 13.69 -5.59
CA VAL A 277 -11.43 12.71 -6.18
C VAL A 277 -12.30 13.33 -7.28
N SER A 278 -12.53 14.64 -7.23
CA SER A 278 -13.34 15.37 -8.22
C SER A 278 -12.59 15.66 -9.53
N LEU A 279 -11.25 15.52 -9.56
CA LEU A 279 -10.44 15.85 -10.72
C LEU A 279 -10.52 14.74 -11.78
N GLN A 280 -10.74 15.11 -13.04
CA GLN A 280 -10.81 14.17 -14.17
C GLN A 280 -9.46 13.52 -14.50
N ASN A 281 -8.35 14.20 -14.17
CA ASN A 281 -6.99 13.69 -14.37
C ASN A 281 -6.44 12.92 -13.16
N VAL A 282 -7.32 12.50 -12.24
CA VAL A 282 -7.00 11.64 -11.10
C VAL A 282 -7.74 10.31 -11.22
N VAL A 283 -7.01 9.21 -11.08
CA VAL A 283 -7.56 7.87 -10.85
C VAL A 283 -7.38 7.54 -9.38
N ALA A 284 -8.48 7.42 -8.65
CA ALA A 284 -8.52 7.12 -7.22
C ALA A 284 -9.02 5.68 -6.99
N LEU A 285 -8.29 4.88 -6.22
CA LEU A 285 -8.62 3.51 -5.86
C LEU A 285 -8.63 3.34 -4.33
N PRO A 286 -9.43 2.42 -3.77
CA PRO A 286 -9.64 2.30 -2.34
C PRO A 286 -8.64 1.33 -1.66
N HIS A 287 -7.34 1.58 -1.78
CA HIS A 287 -6.25 0.82 -1.17
C HIS A 287 -6.30 -0.68 -1.50
N ILE A 288 -6.30 -0.98 -2.79
CA ILE A 288 -6.44 -2.34 -3.31
C ILE A 288 -5.15 -2.95 -3.85
N GLY A 289 -3.98 -2.40 -3.50
CA GLY A 289 -2.66 -2.86 -3.96
C GLY A 289 -2.45 -4.38 -3.84
N SER A 290 -2.95 -5.00 -2.77
CA SER A 290 -2.84 -6.44 -2.54
C SER A 290 -4.13 -7.22 -2.81
N ALA A 291 -5.16 -6.61 -3.44
CA ALA A 291 -6.48 -7.18 -3.54
C ALA A 291 -6.64 -8.17 -4.71
N SER A 292 -6.00 -9.32 -4.63
CA SER A 292 -6.41 -10.53 -5.35
C SER A 292 -6.78 -11.63 -4.33
N TYR A 293 -7.62 -12.56 -4.74
CA TYR A 293 -8.02 -13.67 -3.85
C TYR A 293 -6.80 -14.47 -3.39
N GLU A 294 -5.91 -14.82 -4.30
CA GLU A 294 -4.71 -15.60 -4.02
C GLU A 294 -3.81 -14.89 -3.01
N THR A 295 -3.56 -13.61 -3.22
CA THR A 295 -2.72 -12.80 -2.33
C THR A 295 -3.35 -12.63 -0.95
N ARG A 296 -4.62 -12.25 -0.88
CA ARG A 296 -5.33 -12.05 0.40
C ARG A 296 -5.42 -13.35 1.19
N TYR A 297 -5.70 -14.48 0.53
CA TYR A 297 -5.67 -15.80 1.19
C TYR A 297 -4.27 -16.17 1.66
N GLY A 298 -3.24 -15.91 0.85
CA GLY A 298 -1.84 -16.12 1.26
C GLY A 298 -1.46 -15.28 2.47
N MET A 299 -1.86 -14.01 2.51
CA MET A 299 -1.63 -13.13 3.66
C MET A 299 -2.34 -13.62 4.92
N MET A 300 -3.60 -14.04 4.82
CA MET A 300 -4.35 -14.62 5.95
C MET A 300 -3.66 -15.90 6.48
N ASN A 301 -3.27 -16.80 5.59
CA ASN A 301 -2.54 -18.02 5.96
C ASN A 301 -1.23 -17.71 6.67
N LEU A 302 -0.47 -16.70 6.21
CA LEU A 302 0.79 -16.30 6.84
C LEU A 302 0.55 -15.69 8.22
N CYS A 303 -0.45 -14.82 8.38
CA CYS A 303 -0.84 -14.29 9.69
C CYS A 303 -1.23 -15.41 10.66
N ALA A 304 -2.07 -16.36 10.21
CA ALA A 304 -2.46 -17.51 11.00
C ALA A 304 -1.25 -18.36 11.42
N SER A 305 -0.31 -18.60 10.49
CA SER A 305 0.91 -19.36 10.76
C SER A 305 1.82 -18.67 11.79
N ASN A 306 1.98 -17.34 11.68
CA ASN A 306 2.76 -16.55 12.64
C ASN A 306 2.16 -16.63 14.05
N ILE A 307 0.86 -16.40 14.19
CA ILE A 307 0.15 -16.46 15.47
C ILE A 307 0.29 -17.86 16.06
N ALA A 308 0.03 -18.90 15.26
CA ALA A 308 0.13 -20.29 15.70
C ALA A 308 1.56 -20.65 16.13
N ALA A 309 2.59 -20.20 15.43
CA ALA A 309 3.98 -20.42 15.80
C ALA A 309 4.29 -19.85 17.19
N VAL A 310 4.00 -18.55 17.40
CA VAL A 310 4.28 -17.85 18.66
C VAL A 310 3.50 -18.47 19.83
N LEU A 311 2.21 -18.76 19.66
CA LEU A 311 1.39 -19.36 20.74
C LEU A 311 1.84 -20.80 21.10
N ASN A 312 2.50 -21.49 20.19
CA ASN A 312 3.11 -22.81 20.44
C ASN A 312 4.59 -22.74 20.90
N GLY A 313 5.09 -21.52 21.21
CA GLY A 313 6.47 -21.32 21.68
C GLY A 313 7.54 -21.51 20.59
N LYS A 314 7.18 -21.35 19.33
CA LYS A 314 8.08 -21.41 18.16
C LYS A 314 8.35 -20.00 17.64
N ASP A 315 9.45 -19.85 16.90
CA ASP A 315 9.76 -18.60 16.20
C ASP A 315 8.72 -18.32 15.11
N PRO A 316 8.30 -17.06 14.97
CA PRO A 316 7.42 -16.64 13.86
C PRO A 316 8.17 -16.63 12.53
N TYR A 317 7.43 -16.74 11.43
CA TYR A 317 7.99 -16.76 10.07
C TYR A 317 8.44 -15.37 9.61
N THR A 318 7.70 -14.33 9.96
CA THR A 318 7.91 -12.96 9.47
C THR A 318 7.84 -11.92 10.59
N PRO A 319 8.74 -12.00 11.60
CA PRO A 319 8.78 -11.00 12.67
C PRO A 319 9.26 -9.66 12.12
N VAL A 320 8.59 -8.59 12.52
CA VAL A 320 9.07 -7.23 12.31
C VAL A 320 10.23 -6.98 13.29
N ARG A 321 11.36 -6.54 12.76
CA ARG A 321 12.55 -6.16 13.54
C ARG A 321 12.79 -4.64 13.35
N LEU A 322 13.07 -3.94 14.46
CA LEU A 322 13.53 -2.55 14.45
C LEU A 322 14.98 -2.46 14.01
#